data_10d492b6a3e04c240957987937243260
#
_entry.id   10d492b6a3e04c240957987937243260
#
_cell.length_a   1.000
_cell.length_b   1.000
_cell.length_c   1.000
_cell.angle_alpha   90.00
_cell.angle_beta   90.00
_cell.angle_gamma   90.00
#
_symmetry.space_group_name_H-M   'P 1'
#
loop_
_entity.id
_entity.type
_entity.pdbx_description
1 polymer ?
#
loop_
_entity_poly.entity_id
_entity_poly.type
_entity_poly.pdbx_seq_one_letter_code
_entity_poly.pdbx_strand_id
1 'polypeptide(L)'
;MFRFLLDENTHGSLAETVLDAWRRYGVKPLDMIRVGEPDAPAFGTPDRDLLLWSMHQKRLLVTYDYTTVPVFLSDHLAGGNSHPGVLLIRRHQSLS
;
A
#
# COMPACT_ATOMS: atom_id res chain seq x y z
N MET A 1 7.83 -0.08 -14.34
CA MET A 1 8.16 0.44 -12.99
C MET A 1 7.15 -0.09 -11.98
N PHE A 2 7.62 -0.61 -10.87
CA PHE A 2 6.74 -1.00 -9.77
C PHE A 2 6.43 0.23 -8.92
N ARG A 3 5.14 0.45 -8.64
CA ARG A 3 4.67 1.62 -7.90
C ARG A 3 3.86 1.17 -6.69
N PHE A 4 4.20 1.70 -5.53
CA PHE A 4 3.59 1.33 -4.26
C PHE A 4 3.14 2.55 -3.47
N LEU A 5 2.03 2.42 -2.74
CA LEU A 5 1.63 3.31 -1.65
C LEU A 5 1.66 2.51 -0.35
N LEU A 6 2.43 2.95 0.63
CA LEU A 6 2.51 2.31 1.94
C LEU A 6 1.58 3.03 2.91
N ASP A 7 0.63 2.27 3.49
CA ASP A 7 -0.25 2.76 4.55
C ASP A 7 0.58 3.20 5.77
N GLU A 8 0.06 4.13 6.53
CA GLU A 8 0.75 4.69 7.70
C GLU A 8 1.15 3.63 8.72
N ASN A 9 0.37 2.56 8.85
CA ASN A 9 0.65 1.47 9.79
C ASN A 9 1.76 0.52 9.33
N THR A 10 2.29 0.70 8.13
CA THR A 10 3.37 -0.14 7.60
C THR A 10 4.76 0.44 7.85
N HIS A 11 4.85 1.63 8.43
CA HIS A 11 6.13 2.25 8.75
C HIS A 11 6.93 1.36 9.71
N GLY A 12 8.19 1.14 9.40
CA GLY A 12 9.06 0.27 10.18
C GLY A 12 8.82 -1.22 9.98
N SER A 13 7.92 -1.59 9.07
CA SER A 13 7.63 -3.00 8.79
C SER A 13 8.75 -3.66 7.99
N LEU A 14 8.76 -5.01 8.02
CA LEU A 14 9.67 -5.78 7.18
C LEU A 14 9.43 -5.48 5.69
N ALA A 15 8.17 -5.34 5.28
CA ALA A 15 7.84 -5.02 3.89
C ALA A 15 8.42 -3.67 3.48
N GLU A 16 8.32 -2.64 4.32
CA GLU A 16 8.93 -1.35 4.06
C GLU A 16 10.45 -1.48 3.91
N THR A 17 11.09 -2.24 4.79
CA THR A 17 12.52 -2.48 4.75
C THR A 17 12.93 -3.16 3.44
N VAL A 18 12.18 -4.17 3.02
CA VAL A 18 12.46 -4.89 1.77
C VAL A 18 12.28 -3.98 0.56
N LEU A 19 11.19 -3.21 0.51
CA LEU A 19 10.92 -2.31 -0.59
C LEU A 19 11.96 -1.19 -0.66
N ASP A 20 12.38 -0.67 0.47
CA ASP A 20 13.42 0.36 0.52
C ASP A 20 14.77 -0.17 0.05
N ALA A 21 15.11 -1.40 0.42
CA ALA A 21 16.32 -2.06 -0.05
C ALA A 21 16.26 -2.28 -1.57
N TRP A 22 15.10 -2.70 -2.09
CA TRP A 22 14.94 -2.83 -3.54
C TRP A 22 15.13 -1.49 -4.25
N ARG A 23 14.53 -0.42 -3.71
CA ARG A 23 14.68 0.92 -4.30
C ARG A 23 16.14 1.35 -4.41
N ARG A 24 16.96 0.99 -3.41
CA ARG A 24 18.37 1.36 -3.37
C ARG A 24 19.26 0.48 -4.22
N TYR A 25 19.01 -0.82 -4.23
CA TYR A 25 19.94 -1.82 -4.77
C TYR A 25 19.37 -2.65 -5.90
N GLY A 26 18.07 -2.54 -6.17
CA GLY A 26 17.43 -3.32 -7.21
C GLY A 26 17.78 -2.85 -8.61
N VAL A 27 17.73 -3.77 -9.55
CA VAL A 27 18.03 -3.48 -10.96
C VAL A 27 16.85 -2.88 -11.70
N LYS A 28 15.62 -3.04 -11.19
CA LYS A 28 14.41 -2.47 -11.79
C LYS A 28 13.93 -1.28 -10.98
N PRO A 29 13.46 -0.21 -11.64
CA PRO A 29 12.93 0.95 -10.93
C PRO A 29 11.77 0.59 -10.01
N LEU A 30 11.73 1.19 -8.84
CA LEU A 30 10.65 1.05 -7.88
C LEU A 30 10.27 2.45 -7.38
N ASP A 31 8.99 2.77 -7.47
CA ASP A 31 8.43 4.04 -6.98
C ASP A 31 7.60 3.73 -5.74
N MET A 32 8.07 4.17 -4.59
CA MET A 32 7.42 3.96 -3.31
C MET A 32 7.14 5.29 -2.63
N ILE A 33 5.90 5.49 -2.24
CA ILE A 33 5.48 6.68 -1.49
C ILE A 33 4.74 6.21 -0.23
N ARG A 34 4.88 6.97 0.85
CA ARG A 34 4.24 6.64 2.13
C ARG A 34 3.13 7.62 2.44
N VAL A 35 2.06 7.12 3.04
CA VAL A 35 1.02 7.99 3.60
C VAL A 35 1.67 8.97 4.58
N GLY A 36 1.31 10.23 4.48
CA GLY A 36 1.88 11.31 5.29
C GLY A 36 2.99 12.10 4.61
N GLU A 37 3.54 11.63 3.49
CA GLU A 37 4.49 12.41 2.71
C GLU A 37 3.79 13.55 1.97
N PRO A 38 4.54 14.61 1.57
CA PRO A 38 3.91 15.81 0.98
C PRO A 38 3.02 15.55 -0.23
N ASP A 39 3.39 14.59 -1.09
CA ASP A 39 2.64 14.28 -2.31
C ASP A 39 1.73 13.06 -2.16
N ALA A 40 1.54 12.59 -0.94
CA ALA A 40 0.73 11.42 -0.63
C ALA A 40 -0.50 11.83 0.18
N PRO A 41 -1.47 10.90 0.36
CA PRO A 41 -2.57 11.15 1.28
C PRO A 41 -2.06 11.45 2.70
N ALA A 42 -2.76 12.31 3.40
CA ALA A 42 -2.42 12.68 4.76
C ALA A 42 -2.60 11.52 5.74
N PHE A 43 -1.91 11.57 6.87
CA PHE A 43 -2.20 10.66 7.98
C PHE A 43 -3.68 10.75 8.36
N GLY A 44 -4.27 9.62 8.71
CA GLY A 44 -5.68 9.54 9.06
C GLY A 44 -6.64 9.47 7.88
N THR A 45 -6.15 9.46 6.65
CA THR A 45 -7.01 9.25 5.48
C THR A 45 -7.68 7.88 5.58
N PRO A 46 -9.03 7.83 5.42
CA PRO A 46 -9.75 6.55 5.47
C PRO A 46 -9.26 5.56 4.43
N ASP A 47 -9.32 4.27 4.77
CA ASP A 47 -8.82 3.20 3.89
C ASP A 47 -9.47 3.21 2.51
N ARG A 48 -10.76 3.52 2.44
CA ARG A 48 -11.47 3.63 1.16
C ARG A 48 -10.83 4.70 0.27
N ASP A 49 -10.49 5.84 0.85
CA ASP A 49 -9.89 6.94 0.11
C ASP A 49 -8.45 6.61 -0.28
N LEU A 50 -7.72 5.87 0.56
CA LEU A 50 -6.39 5.36 0.20
C LEU A 50 -6.47 4.43 -1.01
N LEU A 51 -7.47 3.55 -1.03
CA LEU A 51 -7.68 2.63 -2.15
C LEU A 51 -7.96 3.39 -3.45
N LEU A 52 -8.84 4.38 -3.40
CA LEU A 52 -9.18 5.20 -4.56
C LEU A 52 -7.97 6.02 -5.04
N TRP A 53 -7.23 6.58 -4.11
CA TRP A 53 -6.03 7.35 -4.44
C TRP A 53 -4.96 6.46 -5.09
N SER A 54 -4.73 5.27 -4.55
CA SER A 54 -3.78 4.32 -5.12
C SER A 54 -4.20 3.89 -6.54
N MET A 55 -5.49 3.72 -6.78
CA MET A 55 -6.00 3.42 -8.11
C MET A 55 -5.68 4.55 -9.10
N HIS A 56 -5.96 5.80 -8.72
CA HIS A 56 -5.69 6.95 -9.59
C HIS A 56 -4.21 7.10 -9.90
N GLN A 57 -3.36 6.75 -8.97
CA GLN A 57 -1.90 6.83 -9.12
C GLN A 57 -1.31 5.56 -9.73
N LYS A 58 -2.14 4.54 -9.98
CA LYS A 58 -1.72 3.22 -10.49
C LYS A 58 -0.65 2.59 -9.58
N ARG A 59 -0.91 2.63 -8.28
CA ARG A 59 -0.02 2.10 -7.25
C ARG A 59 -0.64 0.91 -6.55
N LEU A 60 0.18 -0.08 -6.20
CA LEU A 60 -0.22 -1.14 -5.28
C LEU A 60 -0.30 -0.55 -3.87
N LEU A 61 -1.43 -0.76 -3.20
CA LEU A 61 -1.58 -0.36 -1.80
C LEU A 61 -0.99 -1.44 -0.90
N VAL A 62 -0.09 -1.04 -0.01
CA VAL A 62 0.53 -1.94 0.97
C VAL A 62 -0.06 -1.62 2.34
N THR A 63 -0.72 -2.61 2.95
CA THR A 63 -1.45 -2.39 4.20
C THR A 63 -1.48 -3.64 5.06
N TYR A 64 -1.70 -3.44 6.37
CA TYR A 64 -1.96 -4.52 7.33
C TYR A 64 -3.45 -4.81 7.49
N ASP A 65 -4.33 -4.01 6.91
CA ASP A 65 -5.77 -4.14 7.13
C ASP A 65 -6.35 -5.31 6.35
N TYR A 66 -6.62 -6.42 7.06
CA TYR A 66 -7.21 -7.63 6.51
C TYR A 66 -8.72 -7.62 6.48
N THR A 67 -9.36 -6.65 7.13
CA THR A 67 -10.81 -6.64 7.28
C THR A 67 -11.49 -5.60 6.40
N THR A 68 -11.02 -4.36 6.44
CA THR A 68 -11.68 -3.25 5.78
C THR A 68 -11.27 -3.10 4.32
N VAL A 69 -9.96 -3.12 4.05
CA VAL A 69 -9.44 -2.88 2.69
C VAL A 69 -9.88 -3.98 1.71
N PRO A 70 -9.83 -5.28 2.06
CA PRO A 70 -10.32 -6.30 1.12
C PRO A 70 -11.80 -6.16 0.77
N VAL A 71 -12.63 -5.73 1.72
CA VAL A 71 -14.06 -5.49 1.47
C VAL A 71 -14.23 -4.32 0.49
N PHE A 72 -13.55 -3.22 0.72
CA PHE A 72 -13.60 -2.06 -0.19
C PHE A 72 -13.08 -2.42 -1.57
N LEU A 73 -12.01 -3.20 -1.67
CA LEU A 73 -11.48 -3.65 -2.95
C LEU A 73 -12.49 -4.53 -3.69
N SER A 74 -13.11 -5.46 -2.99
CA SER A 74 -14.13 -6.34 -3.56
C SER A 74 -15.30 -5.53 -4.11
N ASP A 75 -15.81 -4.57 -3.36
CA ASP A 75 -16.91 -3.69 -3.79
C ASP A 75 -16.50 -2.85 -5.00
N HIS A 76 -15.28 -2.33 -4.99
CA HIS A 76 -14.74 -1.53 -6.08
C HIS A 76 -14.68 -2.33 -7.39
N LEU A 77 -14.19 -3.57 -7.33
CA LEU A 77 -14.10 -4.45 -8.49
C LEU A 77 -15.49 -4.91 -8.95
N ALA A 78 -16.40 -5.20 -8.03
CA ALA A 78 -17.77 -5.59 -8.35
C ALA A 78 -18.53 -4.47 -9.07
N GLY A 79 -18.17 -3.21 -8.82
CA GLY A 79 -18.70 -2.05 -9.52
C GLY A 79 -18.17 -1.82 -10.92
N GLY A 80 -17.35 -2.73 -11.44
CA GLY A 80 -16.77 -2.61 -12.77
C GLY A 80 -15.50 -1.76 -12.84
N ASN A 81 -14.96 -1.37 -11.70
CA ASN A 81 -13.72 -0.59 -11.63
C ASN A 81 -12.50 -1.50 -11.59
N SER A 82 -11.35 -0.96 -11.95
CA SER A 82 -10.09 -1.68 -11.86
C SER A 82 -9.23 -1.13 -10.71
N HIS A 83 -8.26 -1.93 -10.29
CA HIS A 83 -7.27 -1.51 -9.29
C HIS A 83 -5.96 -2.26 -9.55
N PRO A 84 -4.79 -1.61 -9.38
CA PRO A 84 -3.50 -2.30 -9.54
C PRO A 84 -3.32 -3.48 -8.59
N GLY A 85 -3.94 -3.41 -7.41
CA GLY A 85 -3.88 -4.48 -6.42
C GLY A 85 -3.57 -3.96 -5.03
N VAL A 86 -3.69 -4.87 -4.07
CA VAL A 86 -3.40 -4.61 -2.67
C VAL A 86 -2.45 -5.69 -2.17
N LEU A 87 -1.36 -5.28 -1.56
CA LEU A 87 -0.44 -6.19 -0.87
C LEU A 87 -0.78 -6.16 0.61
N LEU A 88 -1.38 -7.25 1.08
CA LEU A 88 -1.71 -7.41 2.48
C LEU A 88 -0.50 -7.97 3.22
N ILE A 89 -0.04 -7.25 4.23
CA ILE A 89 1.09 -7.68 5.04
C ILE A 89 0.55 -8.26 6.34
N ARG A 90 0.96 -9.47 6.63
CA ARG A 90 0.65 -10.08 7.91
C ARG A 90 1.55 -9.45 8.97
N ARG A 91 0.96 -8.96 10.07
CA ARG A 91 1.75 -8.47 11.17
C ARG A 91 2.60 -9.60 11.71
N HIS A 92 3.88 -9.32 11.88
CA HIS A 92 4.79 -10.31 12.43
C HIS A 92 4.42 -10.55 13.90
N GLN A 93 3.95 -11.76 14.18
CA GLN A 93 3.76 -12.16 15.56
C GLN A 93 5.12 -12.45 16.16
N SER A 94 5.34 -11.89 17.34
CA SER A 94 6.58 -12.14 18.06
C SER A 94 6.79 -13.64 18.22
N LEU A 95 7.97 -14.09 17.85
CA LEU A 95 8.39 -15.49 18.06
C LEU A 95 8.91 -15.73 19.48
N SER A 96 8.63 -14.81 20.36
CA SER A 96 9.02 -14.98 21.76
C SER A 96 8.32 -16.16 22.39
#